data_ecec75fb3d1b04837b8a4631d04c9ff9
#
_entry.id   ecec75fb3d1b04837b8a4631d04c9ff9
#
_cell.length_a   1.000
_cell.length_b   1.000
_cell.length_c   1.000
_cell.angle_alpha   90.00
_cell.angle_beta   90.00
_cell.angle_gamma   90.00
#
_symmetry.space_group_name_H-M   'P 1'
#
loop_
_entity.id
_entity.type
_entity.pdbx_description
1 polymer ?
#
loop_
_entity_poly.entity_id
_entity_poly.type
_entity_poly.pdbx_seq_one_letter_code
_entity_poly.pdbx_strand_id
1 'polypeptide(L)'
;MNYTRRNAIKTIVAFGALAPTHLHSQTKKLSPNSKLNIASVGVGGKGWDDMRAVSDHGKRHNIVAICDIDQRNGGEQPPNLSGGQSRRALGAGAARKMFPKAGVYEDFRLMLERKDIDAITVTTADHMHATIAITAMELGKHVYVQKPLTQTIHESRVMRQVAAKTGVVTQMGNQGHSTVNYRCAVDVMRSGIVGKIREVHAWTSSPSWKQGIARPDGSDPIPKGVNWDLWIGVAEPRPYLKHTYHNFNWRGWQEFGTGALGDMGCHIIDPAVWSLELGSPTSVVAEVTGVAKETYPKASTVHYRFPATAHTAGKLDLYWHDGGNRVPKEYAGIVGRNSNGSLFIGEKGNVVLAHGSGIPRLYPSEEFLDYSRTTLKGLYAKYAAEKLDHYRVWTDAILNGKQANSHFDYAAPLNETVMVGTIAQRLPGRMLKWSAPVLSFDDAEASAMVRRRYRKGWEIDALKG
;
A
#
# COMPACT_ATOMS: atom_id res chain seq x y z
N MET A 1 21.65 28.06 -19.49
CA MET A 1 20.80 27.28 -20.42
C MET A 1 19.54 26.94 -19.69
N ASN A 2 18.39 27.52 -20.07
CA ASN A 2 17.12 27.27 -19.44
C ASN A 2 16.60 25.90 -19.88
N TYR A 3 16.76 24.89 -19.03
CA TYR A 3 16.12 23.57 -19.22
C TYR A 3 14.63 23.74 -18.92
N THR A 4 13.82 23.78 -19.97
CA THR A 4 12.36 23.82 -19.79
C THR A 4 11.85 22.43 -19.42
N ARG A 5 10.84 22.37 -18.52
CA ARG A 5 10.14 21.13 -18.05
C ARG A 5 9.76 20.16 -19.18
N ARG A 6 9.55 20.67 -20.39
CA ARG A 6 9.26 19.90 -21.61
C ARG A 6 10.40 19.00 -22.09
N ASN A 7 11.64 19.36 -21.82
CA ASN A 7 12.81 18.63 -22.33
C ASN A 7 13.17 17.41 -21.47
N ALA A 8 12.93 17.45 -20.15
CA ALA A 8 13.15 16.30 -19.27
C ALA A 8 12.27 15.09 -19.66
N ILE A 9 10.99 15.35 -19.97
CA ILE A 9 10.07 14.29 -20.44
C ILE A 9 10.46 13.77 -21.84
N LYS A 10 10.92 14.64 -22.73
CA LYS A 10 11.35 14.22 -24.07
C LYS A 10 12.63 13.38 -24.05
N THR A 11 13.53 13.62 -23.12
CA THR A 11 14.79 12.84 -23.02
C THR A 11 14.51 11.41 -22.52
N ILE A 12 13.53 11.22 -21.64
CA ILE A 12 13.09 9.87 -21.21
C ILE A 12 12.37 9.13 -22.36
N VAL A 13 11.56 9.84 -23.16
CA VAL A 13 10.82 9.27 -24.30
C VAL A 13 11.75 8.95 -25.50
N ALA A 14 12.84 9.69 -25.69
CA ALA A 14 13.77 9.44 -26.82
C ALA A 14 14.57 8.14 -26.70
N PHE A 15 14.67 7.52 -25.51
CA PHE A 15 15.31 6.20 -25.33
C PHE A 15 14.41 5.02 -25.69
N GLY A 16 13.10 5.22 -25.91
CA GLY A 16 12.15 4.16 -26.27
C GLY A 16 12.07 3.81 -27.75
N ALA A 17 12.76 4.53 -28.64
CA ALA A 17 12.66 4.36 -30.10
C ALA A 17 13.85 3.59 -30.74
N LEU A 18 14.74 3.00 -29.95
CA LEU A 18 15.74 2.06 -30.44
C LEU A 18 15.18 0.64 -30.39
N ALA A 19 15.34 -0.10 -31.51
CA ALA A 19 14.90 -1.47 -31.73
C ALA A 19 15.16 -2.40 -30.52
N PRO A 20 14.42 -3.53 -30.37
CA PRO A 20 14.52 -4.39 -29.20
C PRO A 20 15.86 -5.13 -29.17
N THR A 21 16.92 -4.43 -28.88
CA THR A 21 18.09 -5.05 -28.30
C THR A 21 17.74 -5.32 -26.85
N HIS A 22 17.76 -6.59 -26.43
CA HIS A 22 17.65 -7.01 -25.06
C HIS A 22 18.71 -6.30 -24.20
N LEU A 23 18.46 -5.06 -23.83
CA LEU A 23 19.13 -4.42 -22.71
C LEU A 23 18.57 -5.08 -21.44
N HIS A 24 19.09 -6.28 -21.12
CA HIS A 24 19.16 -6.70 -19.75
C HIS A 24 19.98 -5.59 -19.06
N SER A 25 19.29 -4.69 -18.37
CA SER A 25 19.92 -3.86 -17.36
C SER A 25 20.55 -4.87 -16.39
N GLN A 26 21.88 -5.08 -16.53
CA GLN A 26 22.60 -5.92 -15.57
C GLN A 26 22.52 -5.20 -14.24
N THR A 27 21.58 -5.62 -13.39
CA THR A 27 21.56 -5.20 -11.99
C THR A 27 22.96 -5.48 -11.45
N LYS A 28 23.66 -4.42 -11.07
CA LYS A 28 25.00 -4.50 -10.49
C LYS A 28 24.98 -5.48 -9.34
N LYS A 29 25.70 -6.61 -9.44
CA LYS A 29 25.84 -7.55 -8.33
C LYS A 29 26.51 -6.82 -7.17
N LEU A 30 25.73 -6.50 -6.16
CA LEU A 30 26.21 -5.88 -4.93
C LEU A 30 26.74 -6.98 -4.00
N SER A 31 27.82 -6.69 -3.30
CA SER A 31 28.31 -7.59 -2.22
C SER A 31 27.32 -7.56 -1.05
N PRO A 32 27.09 -8.69 -0.35
CA PRO A 32 26.26 -8.73 0.85
C PRO A 32 26.65 -7.71 1.94
N ASN A 33 27.92 -7.29 1.95
CA ASN A 33 28.47 -6.28 2.88
C ASN A 33 28.43 -4.86 2.32
N SER A 34 27.90 -4.64 1.11
CA SER A 34 27.82 -3.32 0.51
C SER A 34 26.76 -2.47 1.21
N LYS A 35 26.98 -1.15 1.24
CA LYS A 35 25.94 -0.19 1.59
C LYS A 35 25.17 0.19 0.34
N LEU A 36 23.84 0.09 0.40
CA LEU A 36 22.97 0.60 -0.65
C LEU A 36 22.94 2.12 -0.62
N ASN A 37 22.89 2.74 -1.78
CA ASN A 37 22.57 4.13 -1.98
C ASN A 37 21.07 4.25 -2.24
N ILE A 38 20.32 4.70 -1.25
CA ILE A 38 18.86 4.77 -1.29
C ILE A 38 18.42 6.22 -1.47
N ALA A 39 17.46 6.45 -2.36
CA ALA A 39 16.73 7.71 -2.46
C ALA A 39 15.32 7.55 -1.89
N SER A 40 14.77 8.61 -1.28
CA SER A 40 13.43 8.60 -0.70
C SER A 40 12.53 9.64 -1.34
N VAL A 41 11.37 9.22 -1.86
CA VAL A 41 10.36 10.08 -2.47
C VAL A 41 9.14 10.16 -1.55
N GLY A 42 8.80 11.39 -1.11
CA GLY A 42 7.85 11.62 -0.04
C GLY A 42 8.49 11.31 1.31
N VAL A 43 9.05 12.32 1.98
CA VAL A 43 9.81 12.14 3.24
C VAL A 43 9.10 12.76 4.44
N GLY A 44 7.84 13.19 4.27
CA GLY A 44 6.95 13.59 5.35
C GLY A 44 6.15 12.41 5.91
N GLY A 45 5.59 12.56 7.11
CA GLY A 45 4.69 11.56 7.69
C GLY A 45 5.29 10.15 7.74
N LYS A 46 4.65 9.21 7.05
CA LYS A 46 5.13 7.82 6.98
C LYS A 46 6.49 7.71 6.28
N GLY A 47 6.75 8.57 5.28
CA GLY A 47 8.03 8.55 4.56
C GLY A 47 9.22 8.92 5.45
N TRP A 48 9.02 9.72 6.49
CA TRP A 48 10.03 9.95 7.52
C TRP A 48 10.43 8.66 8.23
N ASP A 49 9.42 7.84 8.61
CA ASP A 49 9.67 6.57 9.28
C ASP A 49 10.37 5.58 8.32
N ASP A 50 9.90 5.50 7.08
CA ASP A 50 10.43 4.57 6.07
C ASP A 50 11.89 4.88 5.73
N MET A 51 12.21 6.15 5.43
CA MET A 51 13.56 6.61 5.11
C MET A 51 14.55 6.27 6.23
N ARG A 52 14.13 6.45 7.49
CA ARG A 52 14.96 6.11 8.64
C ARG A 52 15.13 4.60 8.80
N ALA A 53 14.06 3.85 8.65
CA ALA A 53 14.05 2.42 8.85
C ALA A 53 14.85 1.67 7.77
N VAL A 54 14.66 1.98 6.47
CA VAL A 54 15.42 1.34 5.39
C VAL A 54 16.92 1.57 5.47
N SER A 55 17.35 2.70 6.07
CA SER A 55 18.77 3.03 6.23
C SER A 55 19.36 2.62 7.58
N ASP A 56 18.55 2.11 8.51
CA ASP A 56 18.89 2.01 9.93
C ASP A 56 19.49 3.32 10.45
N HIS A 57 18.73 4.42 10.27
CA HIS A 57 19.15 5.78 10.63
C HIS A 57 20.50 6.20 10.00
N GLY A 58 20.80 5.71 8.78
CA GLY A 58 22.06 5.96 8.06
C GLY A 58 23.25 5.09 8.50
N LYS A 59 23.06 4.18 9.46
CA LYS A 59 24.13 3.29 9.92
C LYS A 59 24.41 2.18 8.92
N ARG A 60 23.36 1.58 8.36
CA ARG A 60 23.46 0.42 7.49
C ARG A 60 23.55 0.80 6.00
N HIS A 61 22.72 1.73 5.54
CA HIS A 61 22.64 2.17 4.17
C HIS A 61 22.72 3.69 4.07
N ASN A 62 23.09 4.21 2.91
CA ASN A 62 23.20 5.63 2.65
C ASN A 62 21.87 6.17 2.14
N ILE A 63 21.38 7.28 2.69
CA ILE A 63 20.38 8.11 2.01
C ILE A 63 21.13 9.15 1.19
N VAL A 64 21.13 8.97 -0.14
CA VAL A 64 21.90 9.80 -1.08
C VAL A 64 21.06 10.88 -1.77
N ALA A 65 19.72 10.74 -1.73
CA ALA A 65 18.80 11.73 -2.27
C ALA A 65 17.48 11.74 -1.50
N ILE A 66 16.88 12.91 -1.40
CA ILE A 66 15.61 13.21 -0.76
C ILE A 66 14.76 13.97 -1.77
N CYS A 67 13.56 13.49 -2.06
CA CYS A 67 12.61 14.15 -2.94
C CYS A 67 11.28 14.38 -2.22
N ASP A 68 10.86 15.62 -2.12
CA ASP A 68 9.53 15.97 -1.60
C ASP A 68 9.07 17.28 -2.24
N ILE A 69 7.79 17.39 -2.50
CA ILE A 69 7.17 18.62 -3.02
C ILE A 69 6.99 19.70 -1.95
N ASP A 70 7.08 19.32 -0.68
CA ASP A 70 6.99 20.21 0.47
C ASP A 70 8.38 20.39 1.10
N GLN A 71 9.03 21.49 0.79
CA GLN A 71 10.38 21.81 1.22
C GLN A 71 10.46 22.42 2.63
N ARG A 72 9.33 22.62 3.30
CA ARG A 72 9.27 23.21 4.65
C ARG A 72 9.82 22.26 5.71
N ASN A 73 10.12 22.80 6.88
CA ASN A 73 10.62 22.03 8.05
C ASN A 73 9.52 21.24 8.79
N GLY A 74 8.32 21.27 8.30
CA GLY A 74 7.14 20.62 8.83
C GLY A 74 5.91 21.25 8.18
N GLY A 75 5.01 20.44 7.68
CA GLY A 75 3.75 20.91 7.11
C GLY A 75 2.79 21.35 8.23
N GLU A 76 1.79 22.16 7.89
CA GLU A 76 0.70 22.46 8.79
C GLU A 76 -0.07 21.19 9.13
N GLN A 77 -0.25 20.94 10.42
CA GLN A 77 -1.03 19.80 10.90
C GLN A 77 -2.52 20.05 10.63
N PRO A 78 -3.27 19.07 10.11
CA PRO A 78 -4.71 19.11 10.22
C PRO A 78 -5.10 19.20 11.72
N PRO A 79 -6.09 20.03 12.08
CA PRO A 79 -6.44 20.29 13.48
C PRO A 79 -6.91 19.07 14.27
N ASN A 80 -7.21 17.96 13.60
CA ASN A 80 -7.79 16.75 14.21
C ASN A 80 -6.79 15.60 14.37
N LEU A 81 -5.49 15.81 14.13
CA LEU A 81 -4.47 14.78 14.37
C LEU A 81 -4.10 14.75 15.85
N SER A 82 -4.48 13.69 16.55
CA SER A 82 -4.16 13.48 17.96
C SER A 82 -2.90 12.62 18.17
N GLY A 83 -2.10 12.93 19.20
CA GLY A 83 -1.06 12.06 19.74
C GLY A 83 0.13 11.79 18.80
N GLY A 84 0.51 10.53 18.62
CA GLY A 84 1.71 10.11 17.88
C GLY A 84 1.80 10.53 16.41
N GLN A 85 0.71 10.98 15.81
CA GLN A 85 0.69 11.47 14.43
C GLN A 85 1.27 12.89 14.30
N SER A 86 1.27 13.68 15.36
CA SER A 86 1.88 15.02 15.37
C SER A 86 3.39 15.00 15.15
N ARG A 87 4.07 13.92 15.53
CA ARG A 87 5.50 13.69 15.25
C ARG A 87 5.79 13.39 13.78
N ARG A 88 4.77 13.08 12.98
CA ARG A 88 4.89 12.71 11.56
C ARG A 88 4.82 13.88 10.59
N ALA A 89 4.70 15.09 11.06
CA ALA A 89 4.68 16.28 10.21
C ALA A 89 6.08 16.78 9.81
N LEU A 90 7.08 15.96 9.99
CA LEU A 90 8.43 16.26 9.55
C LEU A 90 8.49 16.06 8.03
N GLY A 91 8.97 17.07 7.31
CA GLY A 91 9.12 17.07 5.85
C GLY A 91 10.57 17.13 5.40
N ALA A 92 10.79 17.59 4.17
CA ALA A 92 12.12 17.65 3.55
C ALA A 92 13.16 18.40 4.40
N GLY A 93 12.76 19.45 5.14
CA GLY A 93 13.67 20.19 6.01
C GLY A 93 14.24 19.36 7.16
N ALA A 94 13.44 18.50 7.77
CA ALA A 94 13.93 17.59 8.83
C ALA A 94 14.81 16.48 8.23
N ALA A 95 14.42 15.95 7.06
CA ALA A 95 15.19 14.95 6.33
C ALA A 95 16.60 15.46 5.96
N ARG A 96 16.71 16.70 5.49
CA ARG A 96 17.98 17.36 5.20
C ARG A 96 18.89 17.49 6.43
N LYS A 97 18.31 17.82 7.58
CA LYS A 97 19.09 17.90 8.83
C LYS A 97 19.64 16.54 9.24
N MET A 98 18.89 15.48 9.03
CA MET A 98 19.32 14.12 9.39
C MET A 98 20.34 13.56 8.39
N PHE A 99 20.18 13.87 7.09
CA PHE A 99 21.03 13.40 6.01
C PHE A 99 21.63 14.59 5.22
N PRO A 100 22.56 15.35 5.81
CA PRO A 100 23.05 16.61 5.26
C PRO A 100 23.83 16.46 3.95
N LYS A 101 24.29 15.25 3.63
CA LYS A 101 25.00 14.93 2.36
C LYS A 101 24.07 14.49 1.23
N ALA A 102 22.78 14.28 1.51
CA ALA A 102 21.81 13.86 0.50
C ALA A 102 21.46 15.03 -0.45
N GLY A 103 21.43 14.75 -1.75
CA GLY A 103 20.88 15.69 -2.73
C GLY A 103 19.38 15.92 -2.48
N VAL A 104 18.90 17.14 -2.69
CA VAL A 104 17.50 17.52 -2.40
C VAL A 104 16.80 17.91 -3.70
N TYR A 105 15.63 17.31 -3.91
CA TYR A 105 14.84 17.46 -5.13
C TYR A 105 13.38 17.75 -4.78
N GLU A 106 12.68 18.50 -5.63
CA GLU A 106 11.22 18.63 -5.60
C GLU A 106 10.58 17.65 -6.60
N ASP A 107 11.24 17.43 -7.74
CA ASP A 107 10.77 16.57 -8.82
C ASP A 107 11.56 15.25 -8.82
N PHE A 108 10.84 14.13 -8.65
CA PHE A 108 11.44 12.79 -8.64
C PHE A 108 12.10 12.43 -9.97
N ARG A 109 11.66 12.99 -11.10
CA ARG A 109 12.20 12.73 -12.42
C ARG A 109 13.65 13.19 -12.52
N LEU A 110 13.95 14.38 -11.99
CA LEU A 110 15.33 14.91 -11.92
C LEU A 110 16.20 14.11 -10.94
N MET A 111 15.62 13.64 -9.84
CA MET A 111 16.34 12.78 -8.89
C MET A 111 16.73 11.44 -9.52
N LEU A 112 15.83 10.84 -10.30
CA LEU A 112 16.04 9.53 -10.93
C LEU A 112 17.11 9.54 -12.05
N GLU A 113 17.51 10.69 -12.58
CA GLU A 113 18.63 10.83 -13.52
C GLU A 113 19.98 10.42 -12.89
N ARG A 114 20.06 10.42 -11.55
CA ARG A 114 21.27 9.99 -10.84
C ARG A 114 21.51 8.49 -11.02
N LYS A 115 22.73 8.17 -11.47
CA LYS A 115 23.18 6.78 -11.72
C LYS A 115 23.70 6.07 -10.47
N ASP A 116 23.99 6.81 -9.40
CA ASP A 116 24.51 6.28 -8.15
C ASP A 116 23.41 5.78 -7.19
N ILE A 117 22.13 5.94 -7.53
CA ILE A 117 21.00 5.41 -6.75
C ILE A 117 20.78 3.93 -7.10
N ASP A 118 20.89 3.05 -6.10
CA ASP A 118 20.63 1.62 -6.24
C ASP A 118 19.14 1.30 -6.03
N ALA A 119 18.47 2.01 -5.10
CA ALA A 119 17.11 1.71 -4.66
C ALA A 119 16.35 2.97 -4.25
N ILE A 120 15.00 2.91 -4.31
CA ILE A 120 14.16 4.01 -3.85
C ILE A 120 13.04 3.55 -2.91
N THR A 121 12.64 4.44 -2.00
CA THR A 121 11.37 4.34 -1.30
C THR A 121 10.37 5.31 -1.89
N VAL A 122 9.13 4.88 -2.08
CA VAL A 122 8.01 5.69 -2.57
C VAL A 122 6.94 5.74 -1.48
N THR A 123 6.79 6.92 -0.86
CA THR A 123 5.85 7.14 0.26
C THR A 123 5.08 8.45 0.04
N THR A 124 4.57 8.62 -1.14
CA THR A 124 3.75 9.77 -1.56
C THR A 124 2.26 9.53 -1.26
N ALA A 125 1.37 10.37 -1.78
CA ALA A 125 -0.04 10.05 -1.89
C ALA A 125 -0.24 8.94 -2.94
N ASP A 126 -1.28 8.12 -2.79
CA ASP A 126 -1.49 6.85 -3.51
C ASP A 126 -1.43 7.02 -5.04
N HIS A 127 -2.00 8.11 -5.56
CA HIS A 127 -2.07 8.39 -7.00
C HIS A 127 -0.71 8.53 -7.70
N MET A 128 0.36 8.77 -6.95
CA MET A 128 1.71 8.93 -7.51
C MET A 128 2.56 7.67 -7.43
N HIS A 129 2.12 6.63 -6.69
CA HIS A 129 2.92 5.43 -6.45
C HIS A 129 3.36 4.75 -7.74
N ALA A 130 2.41 4.45 -8.63
CA ALA A 130 2.69 3.72 -9.87
C ALA A 130 3.65 4.47 -10.78
N THR A 131 3.40 5.75 -11.04
CA THR A 131 4.24 6.56 -11.95
C THR A 131 5.67 6.64 -11.47
N ILE A 132 5.89 6.89 -10.16
CA ILE A 132 7.24 6.98 -9.59
C ILE A 132 7.94 5.61 -9.62
N ALA A 133 7.25 4.56 -9.17
CA ALA A 133 7.84 3.24 -9.05
C ALA A 133 8.16 2.60 -10.42
N ILE A 134 7.26 2.72 -11.40
CA ILE A 134 7.48 2.21 -12.75
C ILE A 134 8.69 2.92 -13.38
N THR A 135 8.73 4.26 -13.33
CA THR A 135 9.88 5.02 -13.85
C THR A 135 11.20 4.58 -13.21
N ALA A 136 11.20 4.34 -11.90
CA ALA A 136 12.41 3.87 -11.21
C ALA A 136 12.81 2.44 -11.62
N MET A 137 11.83 1.52 -11.73
CA MET A 137 12.08 0.13 -12.15
C MET A 137 12.61 0.05 -13.58
N GLU A 138 12.09 0.85 -14.50
CA GLU A 138 12.59 0.94 -15.89
C GLU A 138 14.03 1.45 -15.97
N LEU A 139 14.45 2.25 -14.97
CA LEU A 139 15.84 2.69 -14.79
C LEU A 139 16.70 1.70 -13.99
N GLY A 140 16.19 0.48 -13.73
CA GLY A 140 16.91 -0.59 -13.04
C GLY A 140 17.07 -0.38 -11.53
N LYS A 141 16.28 0.50 -10.91
CA LYS A 141 16.36 0.77 -9.46
C LYS A 141 15.37 -0.12 -8.71
N HIS A 142 15.83 -0.72 -7.60
CA HIS A 142 14.99 -1.48 -6.69
C HIS A 142 13.96 -0.55 -6.00
N VAL A 143 12.75 -1.07 -5.71
CA VAL A 143 11.68 -0.21 -5.17
C VAL A 143 11.00 -0.79 -3.93
N TYR A 144 10.82 0.06 -2.94
CA TYR A 144 9.91 -0.13 -1.81
C TYR A 144 8.77 0.87 -1.96
N VAL A 145 7.54 0.40 -2.10
CA VAL A 145 6.38 1.27 -2.31
C VAL A 145 5.41 1.12 -1.15
N GLN A 146 4.98 2.23 -0.55
CA GLN A 146 3.98 2.19 0.51
C GLN A 146 2.64 1.62 0.01
N LYS A 147 1.87 1.13 0.97
CA LYS A 147 0.51 0.64 0.74
C LYS A 147 -0.48 1.83 0.68
N PRO A 148 -1.56 1.69 -0.09
CA PRO A 148 -1.77 0.63 -1.08
C PRO A 148 -0.72 0.69 -2.19
N LEU A 149 -0.43 -0.44 -2.82
CA LEU A 149 0.62 -0.49 -3.84
C LEU A 149 0.36 0.52 -4.96
N THR A 150 -0.90 0.64 -5.39
CA THR A 150 -1.36 1.58 -6.42
C THR A 150 -2.77 2.07 -6.12
N GLN A 151 -3.20 3.09 -6.83
CA GLN A 151 -4.55 3.62 -6.72
C GLN A 151 -5.57 2.87 -7.62
N THR A 152 -5.11 2.25 -8.70
CA THR A 152 -5.99 1.51 -9.63
C THR A 152 -5.53 0.06 -9.82
N ILE A 153 -6.46 -0.78 -10.27
CA ILE A 153 -6.17 -2.20 -10.55
C ILE A 153 -5.17 -2.32 -11.70
N HIS A 154 -5.35 -1.55 -12.76
CA HIS A 154 -4.47 -1.56 -13.92
C HIS A 154 -3.02 -1.22 -13.55
N GLU A 155 -2.82 -0.19 -12.73
CA GLU A 155 -1.50 0.18 -12.24
C GLU A 155 -0.80 -0.97 -11.50
N SER A 156 -1.54 -1.74 -10.66
CA SER A 156 -0.99 -2.92 -9.97
C SER A 156 -0.47 -3.97 -10.94
N ARG A 157 -1.24 -4.26 -11.99
CA ARG A 157 -0.84 -5.23 -13.01
C ARG A 157 0.39 -4.79 -13.78
N VAL A 158 0.43 -3.53 -14.19
CA VAL A 158 1.59 -2.95 -14.90
C VAL A 158 2.82 -2.95 -14.01
N MET A 159 2.71 -2.55 -12.75
CA MET A 159 3.83 -2.59 -11.81
C MET A 159 4.40 -4.00 -11.64
N ARG A 160 3.53 -5.02 -11.53
CA ARG A 160 3.95 -6.42 -11.48
C ARG A 160 4.68 -6.84 -12.75
N GLN A 161 4.14 -6.48 -13.93
CA GLN A 161 4.75 -6.80 -15.22
C GLN A 161 6.11 -6.12 -15.41
N VAL A 162 6.23 -4.84 -15.05
CA VAL A 162 7.50 -4.09 -15.13
C VAL A 162 8.53 -4.68 -14.16
N ALA A 163 8.14 -5.03 -12.94
CA ALA A 163 9.02 -5.69 -11.97
C ALA A 163 9.57 -7.02 -12.53
N ALA A 164 8.71 -7.86 -13.11
CA ALA A 164 9.11 -9.12 -13.74
C ALA A 164 10.06 -8.90 -14.93
N LYS A 165 9.77 -7.90 -15.77
CA LYS A 165 10.57 -7.55 -16.95
C LYS A 165 11.96 -7.03 -16.57
N THR A 166 12.05 -6.21 -15.54
CA THR A 166 13.32 -5.55 -15.13
C THR A 166 14.14 -6.39 -14.15
N GLY A 167 13.52 -7.36 -13.49
CA GLY A 167 14.19 -8.22 -12.50
C GLY A 167 14.62 -7.49 -11.22
N VAL A 168 14.14 -6.27 -10.99
CA VAL A 168 14.44 -5.52 -9.77
C VAL A 168 13.77 -6.11 -8.54
N VAL A 169 14.37 -5.92 -7.38
CA VAL A 169 13.79 -6.34 -6.10
C VAL A 169 12.73 -5.34 -5.66
N THR A 170 11.56 -5.84 -5.35
CA THR A 170 10.39 -5.03 -5.00
C THR A 170 9.85 -5.38 -3.62
N GLN A 171 9.20 -4.42 -2.93
CA GLN A 171 8.44 -4.68 -1.72
C GLN A 171 7.33 -3.66 -1.54
N MET A 172 6.15 -4.12 -1.12
CA MET A 172 5.07 -3.24 -0.64
C MET A 172 5.22 -2.96 0.86
N GLY A 173 4.81 -1.79 1.29
CA GLY A 173 4.88 -1.33 2.68
C GLY A 173 3.76 -1.85 3.60
N ASN A 174 3.34 -3.11 3.47
CA ASN A 174 2.42 -3.78 4.39
C ASN A 174 3.19 -4.48 5.51
N GLN A 175 3.79 -3.73 6.43
CA GLN A 175 4.73 -4.21 7.44
C GLN A 175 4.20 -5.39 8.28
N GLY A 176 2.87 -5.51 8.45
CA GLY A 176 2.22 -6.65 9.10
C GLY A 176 2.67 -8.01 8.56
N HIS A 177 2.93 -8.09 7.25
CA HIS A 177 3.38 -9.31 6.56
C HIS A 177 4.68 -9.92 7.14
N SER A 178 5.53 -9.11 7.75
CA SER A 178 6.77 -9.57 8.39
C SER A 178 6.64 -9.80 9.90
N THR A 179 5.48 -9.52 10.50
CA THR A 179 5.32 -9.62 11.95
C THR A 179 5.09 -11.04 12.43
N VAL A 180 5.49 -11.31 13.67
CA VAL A 180 5.35 -12.62 14.33
C VAL A 180 3.90 -13.07 14.35
N ASN A 181 2.96 -12.19 14.72
CA ASN A 181 1.55 -12.51 14.85
C ASN A 181 0.90 -12.94 13.52
N TYR A 182 1.24 -12.28 12.40
CA TYR A 182 0.70 -12.65 11.08
C TYR A 182 1.25 -14.00 10.64
N ARG A 183 2.54 -14.23 10.83
CA ARG A 183 3.19 -15.51 10.51
C ARG A 183 2.62 -16.66 11.34
N CYS A 184 2.39 -16.44 12.64
CA CYS A 184 1.70 -17.41 13.48
C CYS A 184 0.27 -17.68 13.00
N ALA A 185 -0.48 -16.64 12.61
CA ALA A 185 -1.83 -16.78 12.11
C ALA A 185 -1.89 -17.62 10.83
N VAL A 186 -0.94 -17.41 9.90
CA VAL A 186 -0.82 -18.23 8.68
C VAL A 186 -0.62 -19.70 9.03
N ASP A 187 0.31 -20.02 9.92
CA ASP A 187 0.56 -21.41 10.32
C ASP A 187 -0.64 -22.03 11.05
N VAL A 188 -1.31 -21.27 11.91
CA VAL A 188 -2.53 -21.72 12.61
C VAL A 188 -3.62 -22.11 11.59
N MET A 189 -3.92 -21.26 10.61
CA MET A 189 -4.94 -21.56 9.61
C MET A 189 -4.55 -22.74 8.71
N ARG A 190 -3.30 -22.81 8.28
CA ARG A 190 -2.79 -23.90 7.44
C ARG A 190 -2.65 -25.22 8.17
N SER A 191 -2.52 -25.22 9.50
CA SER A 191 -2.49 -26.45 10.30
C SER A 191 -3.81 -27.24 10.29
N GLY A 192 -4.92 -26.58 9.92
CA GLY A 192 -6.25 -27.18 9.95
C GLY A 192 -6.82 -27.37 11.36
N ILE A 193 -6.22 -26.81 12.40
CA ILE A 193 -6.66 -26.96 13.79
C ILE A 193 -8.11 -26.46 14.00
N VAL A 194 -8.50 -25.38 13.30
CA VAL A 194 -9.86 -24.82 13.32
C VAL A 194 -10.76 -25.36 12.19
N GLY A 195 -10.29 -26.38 11.44
CA GLY A 195 -10.95 -26.86 10.24
C GLY A 195 -10.76 -25.93 9.05
N LYS A 196 -11.49 -26.18 7.96
CA LYS A 196 -11.49 -25.28 6.80
C LYS A 196 -12.26 -24.01 7.09
N ILE A 197 -11.80 -22.88 6.55
CA ILE A 197 -12.40 -21.57 6.79
C ILE A 197 -13.64 -21.40 5.90
N ARG A 198 -14.75 -20.94 6.50
CA ARG A 198 -16.03 -20.71 5.83
C ARG A 198 -16.29 -19.25 5.54
N GLU A 199 -15.82 -18.35 6.42
CA GLU A 199 -16.09 -16.93 6.36
C GLU A 199 -14.96 -16.14 7.01
N VAL A 200 -14.71 -14.92 6.53
CA VAL A 200 -13.73 -14.00 7.10
C VAL A 200 -14.35 -12.62 7.28
N HIS A 201 -14.15 -12.00 8.46
CA HIS A 201 -14.42 -10.59 8.67
C HIS A 201 -13.13 -9.83 8.94
N ALA A 202 -12.93 -8.74 8.22
CA ALA A 202 -11.83 -7.79 8.40
C ALA A 202 -12.40 -6.43 8.76
N TRP A 203 -11.87 -5.75 9.79
CA TRP A 203 -12.43 -4.47 10.23
C TRP A 203 -11.37 -3.48 10.66
N THR A 204 -11.72 -2.18 10.52
CA THR A 204 -10.91 -1.06 11.00
C THR A 204 -11.78 0.02 11.65
N SER A 205 -11.19 0.75 12.61
CA SER A 205 -11.78 1.99 13.14
C SER A 205 -11.58 3.21 12.22
N SER A 206 -10.82 3.07 11.14
CA SER A 206 -10.64 4.14 10.14
C SER A 206 -11.97 4.45 9.42
N PRO A 207 -12.12 5.67 8.88
CA PRO A 207 -11.10 6.69 8.67
C PRO A 207 -10.89 7.62 9.87
N SER A 208 -9.66 8.12 10.05
CA SER A 208 -9.34 9.25 10.93
C SER A 208 -9.21 10.58 10.18
N TRP A 209 -9.45 10.57 8.89
CA TRP A 209 -9.52 11.73 8.00
C TRP A 209 -10.95 11.96 7.52
N LYS A 210 -11.17 13.10 6.84
CA LYS A 210 -12.49 13.44 6.31
C LYS A 210 -12.77 12.66 5.02
N GLN A 211 -13.87 11.91 5.01
CA GLN A 211 -14.47 11.33 3.80
C GLN A 211 -15.99 11.28 3.97
N GLY A 212 -16.74 10.99 2.90
CA GLY A 212 -18.20 11.13 2.88
C GLY A 212 -18.66 12.58 2.91
N ILE A 213 -17.84 13.49 2.36
CA ILE A 213 -18.08 14.94 2.32
C ILE A 213 -17.98 15.47 0.88
N ALA A 214 -18.72 16.54 0.59
CA ALA A 214 -18.52 17.31 -0.63
C ALA A 214 -17.24 18.12 -0.58
N ARG A 215 -16.71 18.51 -1.75
CA ARG A 215 -15.58 19.41 -1.84
C ARG A 215 -15.99 20.80 -1.37
N PRO A 216 -15.22 21.42 -0.45
CA PRO A 216 -15.42 22.82 -0.09
C PRO A 216 -15.19 23.74 -1.31
N ASP A 217 -15.94 24.82 -1.37
CA ASP A 217 -15.77 25.84 -2.39
C ASP A 217 -14.53 26.70 -2.16
N GLY A 218 -14.10 27.41 -3.22
CA GLY A 218 -13.01 28.38 -3.16
C GLY A 218 -11.62 27.81 -3.39
N SER A 219 -10.63 28.61 -2.96
CA SER A 219 -9.20 28.29 -3.06
C SER A 219 -8.43 29.05 -1.99
N ASP A 220 -7.34 28.46 -1.53
CA ASP A 220 -6.40 29.10 -0.61
C ASP A 220 -5.06 29.37 -1.32
N PRO A 221 -4.27 30.34 -0.84
CA PRO A 221 -2.91 30.55 -1.31
C PRO A 221 -2.06 29.28 -1.09
N ILE A 222 -1.30 28.90 -2.11
CA ILE A 222 -0.35 27.79 -1.98
C ILE A 222 0.74 28.22 -0.99
N PRO A 223 1.02 27.46 0.09
CA PRO A 223 2.05 27.80 1.06
C PRO A 223 3.44 27.90 0.40
N LYS A 224 4.22 28.90 0.79
CA LYS A 224 5.60 29.04 0.30
C LYS A 224 6.41 27.76 0.59
N GLY A 225 7.07 27.23 -0.43
CA GLY A 225 7.85 25.98 -0.33
C GLY A 225 7.05 24.70 -0.60
N VAL A 226 5.80 24.83 -1.05
CA VAL A 226 4.99 23.70 -1.56
C VAL A 226 4.85 23.80 -3.07
N ASN A 227 5.24 22.79 -3.80
CA ASN A 227 5.03 22.70 -5.24
C ASN A 227 3.71 21.97 -5.52
N TRP A 228 2.64 22.75 -5.63
CA TRP A 228 1.29 22.20 -5.80
C TRP A 228 1.09 21.48 -7.14
N ASP A 229 1.73 21.93 -8.21
CA ASP A 229 1.66 21.28 -9.51
C ASP A 229 2.28 19.87 -9.49
N LEU A 230 3.43 19.72 -8.85
CA LEU A 230 4.06 18.42 -8.64
C LEU A 230 3.28 17.53 -7.67
N TRP A 231 2.57 18.13 -6.67
CA TRP A 231 1.73 17.36 -5.77
C TRP A 231 0.50 16.80 -6.49
N ILE A 232 -0.16 17.60 -7.34
CA ILE A 232 -1.25 17.13 -8.21
C ILE A 232 -0.77 16.00 -9.11
N GLY A 233 0.43 16.11 -9.65
CA GLY A 233 1.06 15.05 -10.42
C GLY A 233 0.18 14.55 -11.56
N VAL A 234 -0.17 13.27 -11.54
CA VAL A 234 -0.97 12.58 -12.56
C VAL A 234 -2.46 12.93 -12.53
N ALA A 235 -2.94 13.58 -11.45
CA ALA A 235 -4.34 13.92 -11.26
C ALA A 235 -4.76 15.17 -12.05
N GLU A 236 -6.06 15.34 -12.27
CA GLU A 236 -6.58 16.55 -12.90
C GLU A 236 -6.32 17.79 -12.03
N PRO A 237 -5.91 18.92 -12.64
CA PRO A 237 -5.59 20.15 -11.92
C PRO A 237 -6.78 20.65 -11.09
N ARG A 238 -6.49 21.06 -9.87
CA ARG A 238 -7.48 21.70 -8.98
C ARG A 238 -6.83 22.74 -8.06
N PRO A 239 -7.59 23.71 -7.56
CA PRO A 239 -7.09 24.70 -6.62
C PRO A 239 -6.59 24.05 -5.32
N TYR A 240 -5.59 24.67 -4.71
CA TYR A 240 -5.17 24.33 -3.35
C TYR A 240 -6.26 24.76 -2.36
N LEU A 241 -6.56 23.88 -1.43
CA LEU A 241 -7.44 24.13 -0.28
C LEU A 241 -6.76 23.63 0.98
N LYS A 242 -6.53 24.51 1.93
CA LYS A 242 -5.86 24.22 3.20
C LYS A 242 -6.61 23.12 3.97
N HIS A 243 -5.88 22.15 4.49
CA HIS A 243 -6.41 21.02 5.26
C HIS A 243 -7.42 20.12 4.52
N THR A 244 -7.57 20.27 3.20
CA THR A 244 -8.50 19.47 2.41
C THR A 244 -7.81 18.26 1.78
N TYR A 245 -6.63 18.46 1.23
CA TYR A 245 -5.87 17.41 0.54
C TYR A 245 -4.52 17.14 1.21
N HIS A 246 -3.54 17.99 0.95
CA HIS A 246 -2.21 17.93 1.53
C HIS A 246 -2.29 18.41 3.01
N ASN A 247 -1.61 17.75 3.94
CA ASN A 247 -0.65 16.67 3.76
C ASN A 247 -1.19 15.28 4.15
N PHE A 248 -2.42 15.17 4.66
CA PHE A 248 -2.96 13.93 5.26
C PHE A 248 -4.33 13.51 4.70
N ASN A 249 -5.24 14.49 4.48
CA ASN A 249 -6.64 14.23 4.17
C ASN A 249 -6.90 13.75 2.73
N TRP A 250 -5.87 13.78 1.85
CA TRP A 250 -5.93 13.24 0.51
C TRP A 250 -6.44 11.79 0.45
N ARG A 251 -6.28 11.03 1.52
CA ARG A 251 -6.72 9.64 1.65
C ARG A 251 -8.21 9.43 1.38
N GLY A 252 -9.05 10.37 1.79
CA GLY A 252 -10.49 10.32 1.60
C GLY A 252 -10.95 10.68 0.18
N TRP A 253 -10.09 11.26 -0.65
CA TRP A 253 -10.43 11.78 -1.98
C TRP A 253 -10.12 10.75 -3.07
N GLN A 254 -11.14 10.40 -3.87
CA GLN A 254 -11.03 9.39 -4.92
C GLN A 254 -9.96 9.70 -5.98
N GLU A 255 -9.60 10.98 -6.17
CA GLU A 255 -8.57 11.41 -7.12
C GLU A 255 -7.14 11.17 -6.60
N PHE A 256 -6.94 11.15 -5.28
CA PHE A 256 -5.61 11.13 -4.66
C PHE A 256 -5.35 9.91 -3.78
N GLY A 257 -6.39 9.35 -3.19
CA GLY A 257 -6.33 8.25 -2.24
C GLY A 257 -7.30 7.13 -2.57
N THR A 258 -7.47 6.23 -1.63
CA THR A 258 -8.23 4.99 -1.78
C THR A 258 -9.17 4.71 -0.61
N GLY A 259 -9.43 5.73 0.22
CA GLY A 259 -10.32 5.63 1.38
C GLY A 259 -9.81 4.71 2.49
N ALA A 260 -10.68 4.43 3.45
CA ALA A 260 -10.34 3.57 4.60
C ALA A 260 -10.01 2.15 4.17
N LEU A 261 -10.72 1.60 3.17
CA LEU A 261 -10.46 0.26 2.65
C LEU A 261 -9.08 0.19 1.99
N GLY A 262 -8.72 1.12 1.11
CA GLY A 262 -7.40 1.11 0.48
C GLY A 262 -6.27 1.31 1.49
N ASP A 263 -6.43 2.25 2.44
CA ASP A 263 -5.41 2.54 3.46
C ASP A 263 -5.15 1.34 4.40
N MET A 264 -6.20 0.61 4.81
CA MET A 264 -6.09 -0.45 5.83
C MET A 264 -6.27 -1.87 5.27
N GLY A 265 -6.92 -2.04 4.12
CA GLY A 265 -7.21 -3.36 3.54
C GLY A 265 -5.95 -4.16 3.25
N CYS A 266 -4.91 -3.53 2.69
CA CYS A 266 -3.61 -4.18 2.45
C CYS A 266 -2.91 -4.70 3.72
N HIS A 267 -3.33 -4.26 4.89
CA HIS A 267 -2.85 -4.79 6.17
C HIS A 267 -3.76 -5.88 6.71
N ILE A 268 -5.07 -5.66 6.71
CA ILE A 268 -6.03 -6.46 7.49
C ILE A 268 -6.60 -7.63 6.66
N ILE A 269 -6.68 -7.49 5.33
CA ILE A 269 -7.06 -8.58 4.42
C ILE A 269 -5.85 -9.49 4.11
N ASP A 270 -4.62 -8.97 4.22
CA ASP A 270 -3.37 -9.69 3.96
C ASP A 270 -3.32 -11.09 4.63
N PRO A 271 -3.60 -11.27 5.93
CA PRO A 271 -3.59 -12.59 6.54
C PRO A 271 -4.54 -13.60 5.89
N ALA A 272 -5.71 -13.15 5.40
CA ALA A 272 -6.66 -14.03 4.72
C ALA A 272 -6.13 -14.43 3.33
N VAL A 273 -5.66 -13.46 2.54
CA VAL A 273 -5.07 -13.74 1.22
C VAL A 273 -3.89 -14.70 1.36
N TRP A 274 -3.02 -14.46 2.32
CA TRP A 274 -1.80 -15.25 2.53
C TRP A 274 -2.08 -16.65 3.06
N SER A 275 -2.86 -16.76 4.14
CA SER A 275 -3.10 -18.04 4.81
C SER A 275 -3.99 -18.98 4.02
N LEU A 276 -5.00 -18.43 3.35
CA LEU A 276 -5.99 -19.20 2.60
C LEU A 276 -5.65 -19.33 1.10
N GLU A 277 -4.53 -18.76 0.67
CA GLU A 277 -4.08 -18.78 -0.73
C GLU A 277 -5.16 -18.25 -1.69
N LEU A 278 -5.80 -17.14 -1.29
CA LEU A 278 -6.87 -16.55 -2.08
C LEU A 278 -6.31 -15.94 -3.37
N GLY A 279 -6.95 -16.31 -4.48
CA GLY A 279 -6.77 -15.61 -5.74
C GLY A 279 -7.61 -14.31 -5.80
N SER A 280 -8.02 -13.92 -7.01
CA SER A 280 -8.93 -12.79 -7.18
C SER A 280 -10.35 -13.15 -6.76
N PRO A 281 -11.14 -12.22 -6.19
CA PRO A 281 -12.56 -12.42 -5.93
C PRO A 281 -13.33 -12.57 -7.26
N THR A 282 -14.45 -13.26 -7.24
CA THR A 282 -15.34 -13.43 -8.40
C THR A 282 -16.46 -12.39 -8.43
N SER A 283 -16.83 -11.85 -7.29
CA SER A 283 -17.82 -10.78 -7.18
C SER A 283 -17.62 -9.96 -5.92
N VAL A 284 -18.15 -8.74 -5.93
CA VAL A 284 -18.12 -7.81 -4.82
C VAL A 284 -19.39 -6.95 -4.79
N VAL A 285 -19.86 -6.62 -3.61
CA VAL A 285 -20.91 -5.63 -3.36
C VAL A 285 -20.57 -4.81 -2.14
N ALA A 286 -20.94 -3.53 -2.12
CA ALA A 286 -20.72 -2.65 -0.98
C ALA A 286 -22.04 -2.01 -0.51
N GLU A 287 -22.26 -2.02 0.80
CA GLU A 287 -23.23 -1.20 1.51
C GLU A 287 -22.49 -0.03 2.15
N VAL A 288 -22.96 1.20 1.94
CA VAL A 288 -22.25 2.38 2.39
C VAL A 288 -23.17 3.40 3.03
N THR A 289 -22.59 4.26 3.87
CA THR A 289 -23.26 5.44 4.43
C THR A 289 -22.39 6.69 4.24
N GLY A 290 -23.03 7.87 4.11
CA GLY A 290 -22.31 9.12 3.89
C GLY A 290 -21.62 9.16 2.52
N VAL A 291 -22.41 9.01 1.46
CA VAL A 291 -21.93 9.03 0.07
C VAL A 291 -21.67 10.46 -0.39
N ALA A 292 -20.57 10.68 -1.08
CA ALA A 292 -20.26 11.93 -1.77
C ALA A 292 -19.56 11.65 -3.11
N LYS A 293 -19.70 12.57 -4.06
CA LYS A 293 -19.25 12.36 -5.45
C LYS A 293 -17.75 12.18 -5.59
N GLU A 294 -16.95 12.91 -4.80
CA GLU A 294 -15.49 12.98 -4.96
C GLU A 294 -14.71 12.30 -3.82
N THR A 295 -15.40 11.90 -2.75
CA THR A 295 -14.77 11.22 -1.62
C THR A 295 -15.33 9.81 -1.44
N TYR A 296 -14.56 8.95 -0.79
CA TYR A 296 -15.04 7.64 -0.34
C TYR A 296 -16.13 7.81 0.72
N PRO A 297 -17.04 6.82 0.89
CA PRO A 297 -18.14 6.91 1.87
C PRO A 297 -17.61 6.98 3.31
N LYS A 298 -18.43 7.60 4.19
CA LYS A 298 -18.08 7.73 5.62
C LYS A 298 -17.90 6.38 6.31
N ALA A 299 -18.72 5.40 5.97
CA ALA A 299 -18.63 4.03 6.45
C ALA A 299 -19.06 3.03 5.39
N SER A 300 -18.50 1.82 5.43
CA SER A 300 -18.86 0.76 4.49
C SER A 300 -18.83 -0.63 5.13
N THR A 301 -19.61 -1.54 4.52
CA THR A 301 -19.44 -2.97 4.59
C THR A 301 -19.28 -3.48 3.17
N VAL A 302 -18.15 -4.13 2.86
CA VAL A 302 -17.88 -4.65 1.52
C VAL A 302 -17.82 -6.17 1.59
N HIS A 303 -18.66 -6.84 0.81
CA HIS A 303 -18.72 -8.29 0.73
C HIS A 303 -18.07 -8.76 -0.56
N TYR A 304 -17.04 -9.58 -0.42
CA TYR A 304 -16.33 -10.26 -1.50
C TYR A 304 -16.68 -11.74 -1.51
N ARG A 305 -16.77 -12.33 -2.68
CA ARG A 305 -16.85 -13.77 -2.83
C ARG A 305 -15.65 -14.29 -3.60
N PHE A 306 -14.98 -15.29 -3.02
CA PHE A 306 -13.81 -15.95 -3.62
C PHE A 306 -14.13 -17.37 -4.05
N PRO A 307 -13.38 -17.91 -5.04
CA PRO A 307 -13.37 -19.34 -5.33
C PRO A 307 -12.92 -20.15 -4.11
N ALA A 308 -13.26 -21.42 -4.07
CA ALA A 308 -12.73 -22.35 -3.09
C ALA A 308 -11.22 -22.54 -3.25
N THR A 309 -10.52 -22.74 -2.14
CA THR A 309 -9.11 -23.13 -2.07
C THR A 309 -8.94 -24.40 -1.23
N ALA A 310 -7.71 -24.90 -1.11
CA ALA A 310 -7.42 -26.04 -0.24
C ALA A 310 -7.75 -25.75 1.24
N HIS A 311 -7.75 -24.48 1.66
CA HIS A 311 -7.92 -24.01 3.03
C HIS A 311 -9.34 -23.55 3.35
N THR A 312 -10.27 -23.54 2.39
CA THR A 312 -11.66 -23.11 2.56
C THR A 312 -12.66 -24.26 2.45
N ALA A 313 -13.77 -24.17 3.17
CA ALA A 313 -14.82 -25.22 3.17
C ALA A 313 -15.68 -25.22 1.87
N GLY A 314 -15.46 -24.28 1.01
CA GLY A 314 -16.14 -24.04 -0.27
C GLY A 314 -15.76 -22.66 -0.77
N LYS A 315 -16.65 -22.03 -1.55
CA LYS A 315 -16.51 -20.59 -1.86
C LYS A 315 -16.43 -19.82 -0.56
N LEU A 316 -15.54 -18.82 -0.50
CA LEU A 316 -15.33 -18.02 0.71
C LEU A 316 -16.04 -16.68 0.59
N ASP A 317 -16.78 -16.31 1.63
CA ASP A 317 -17.29 -14.97 1.83
C ASP A 317 -16.34 -14.20 2.75
N LEU A 318 -15.87 -13.04 2.28
CA LEU A 318 -15.02 -12.12 3.05
C LEU A 318 -15.72 -10.77 3.17
N TYR A 319 -15.86 -10.29 4.38
CA TYR A 319 -16.50 -9.01 4.71
C TYR A 319 -15.46 -8.02 5.24
N TRP A 320 -15.44 -6.85 4.66
CA TRP A 320 -14.71 -5.69 5.16
C TRP A 320 -15.67 -4.73 5.87
N HIS A 321 -15.24 -4.16 7.01
CA HIS A 321 -16.02 -3.19 7.77
C HIS A 321 -15.18 -1.99 8.15
N ASP A 322 -15.67 -0.77 7.87
CA ASP A 322 -15.01 0.49 8.25
C ASP A 322 -16.00 1.58 8.69
N GLY A 323 -15.45 2.72 9.13
CA GLY A 323 -16.25 3.89 9.48
C GLY A 323 -17.19 3.70 10.69
N GLY A 324 -16.90 2.74 11.55
CA GLY A 324 -17.74 2.39 12.71
C GLY A 324 -18.59 1.14 12.50
N ASN A 325 -18.69 0.61 11.29
CA ASN A 325 -19.30 -0.70 11.06
C ASN A 325 -18.45 -1.79 11.72
N ARG A 326 -19.11 -2.82 12.22
CA ARG A 326 -18.49 -3.89 12.99
C ARG A 326 -18.90 -5.26 12.46
N VAL A 327 -18.15 -6.28 12.88
CA VAL A 327 -18.53 -7.68 12.67
C VAL A 327 -19.93 -7.95 13.24
N PRO A 328 -20.67 -8.96 12.75
CA PRO A 328 -21.97 -9.37 13.28
C PRO A 328 -21.97 -9.50 14.80
N LYS A 329 -23.12 -9.21 15.43
CA LYS A 329 -23.26 -9.14 16.90
C LYS A 329 -22.90 -10.45 17.61
N GLU A 330 -23.16 -11.59 16.99
CA GLU A 330 -22.81 -12.92 17.49
C GLU A 330 -21.31 -13.09 17.74
N TYR A 331 -20.46 -12.39 17.00
CA TYR A 331 -19.01 -12.44 17.15
C TYR A 331 -18.44 -11.33 18.04
N ALA A 332 -19.26 -10.39 18.51
CA ALA A 332 -18.79 -9.24 19.28
C ALA A 332 -18.02 -9.64 20.55
N GLY A 333 -18.45 -10.73 21.20
CA GLY A 333 -17.80 -11.26 22.40
C GLY A 333 -16.38 -11.75 22.18
N ILE A 334 -16.10 -12.36 21.02
CA ILE A 334 -14.77 -12.92 20.72
C ILE A 334 -13.81 -11.91 20.10
N VAL A 335 -14.29 -10.95 19.30
CA VAL A 335 -13.44 -9.90 18.74
C VAL A 335 -13.06 -8.83 19.77
N GLY A 336 -13.91 -8.64 20.78
CA GLY A 336 -13.68 -7.71 21.88
C GLY A 336 -13.58 -6.25 21.41
N ARG A 337 -12.74 -5.46 22.09
CA ARG A 337 -12.56 -4.03 21.82
C ARG A 337 -11.48 -3.71 20.77
N ASN A 338 -10.98 -4.71 20.02
CA ASN A 338 -9.97 -4.46 19.00
C ASN A 338 -10.48 -3.44 17.98
N SER A 339 -9.73 -2.38 17.78
CA SER A 339 -10.05 -1.33 16.79
C SER A 339 -9.86 -1.79 15.36
N ASN A 340 -8.90 -2.71 15.13
CA ASN A 340 -8.56 -3.24 13.82
C ASN A 340 -8.20 -4.72 13.95
N GLY A 341 -8.62 -5.55 13.00
CA GLY A 341 -8.29 -6.98 13.01
C GLY A 341 -9.06 -7.81 12.01
N SER A 342 -8.85 -9.11 12.08
CA SER A 342 -9.53 -10.11 11.26
C SER A 342 -10.07 -11.24 12.15
N LEU A 343 -11.23 -11.75 11.79
CA LEU A 343 -11.88 -12.93 12.35
C LEU A 343 -12.03 -13.97 11.24
N PHE A 344 -11.53 -15.16 11.48
CA PHE A 344 -11.66 -16.33 10.61
C PHE A 344 -12.62 -17.33 11.25
N ILE A 345 -13.68 -17.70 10.55
CA ILE A 345 -14.69 -18.64 11.01
C ILE A 345 -14.44 -19.97 10.34
N GLY A 346 -13.97 -20.94 11.10
CA GLY A 346 -13.67 -22.29 10.64
C GLY A 346 -14.79 -23.29 10.98
N GLU A 347 -14.62 -24.53 10.49
CA GLU A 347 -15.56 -25.64 10.76
C GLU A 347 -15.55 -26.13 12.20
N LYS A 348 -14.38 -26.00 12.87
CA LYS A 348 -14.14 -26.52 14.23
C LYS A 348 -13.90 -25.42 15.25
N GLY A 349 -13.72 -24.18 14.83
CA GLY A 349 -13.47 -23.04 15.71
C GLY A 349 -13.09 -21.80 14.95
N ASN A 350 -12.83 -20.72 15.68
CA ASN A 350 -12.58 -19.40 15.12
C ASN A 350 -11.19 -18.88 15.50
N VAL A 351 -10.62 -18.04 14.65
CA VAL A 351 -9.34 -17.36 14.93
C VAL A 351 -9.55 -15.85 14.88
N VAL A 352 -9.18 -15.15 15.94
CA VAL A 352 -9.14 -13.68 15.98
C VAL A 352 -7.70 -13.21 15.92
N LEU A 353 -7.41 -12.35 14.96
CA LEU A 353 -6.10 -11.71 14.76
C LEU A 353 -6.24 -10.20 14.90
N ALA A 354 -5.66 -9.62 15.95
CA ALA A 354 -5.57 -8.17 16.09
C ALA A 354 -4.48 -7.63 15.12
N HIS A 355 -4.76 -6.49 14.49
CA HIS A 355 -3.76 -5.84 13.66
C HIS A 355 -2.67 -5.18 14.54
N GLY A 356 -1.42 -5.41 14.18
CA GLY A 356 -0.24 -4.74 14.76
C GLY A 356 0.38 -5.41 15.99
N SER A 357 -0.34 -6.21 16.75
CA SER A 357 0.23 -6.84 17.96
C SER A 357 -0.59 -8.03 18.46
N GLY A 358 0.03 -8.83 19.32
CA GLY A 358 -0.59 -9.97 19.99
C GLY A 358 -0.42 -11.28 19.23
N ILE A 359 -0.77 -12.37 19.90
CA ILE A 359 -0.81 -13.73 19.33
C ILE A 359 -2.23 -13.97 18.79
N PRO A 360 -2.41 -14.72 17.68
CA PRO A 360 -3.73 -15.17 17.26
C PRO A 360 -4.47 -15.85 18.41
N ARG A 361 -5.76 -15.57 18.58
CA ARG A 361 -6.59 -16.20 19.64
C ARG A 361 -7.57 -17.16 19.00
N LEU A 362 -7.63 -18.38 19.51
CA LEU A 362 -8.54 -19.43 19.05
C LEU A 362 -9.76 -19.49 19.96
N TYR A 363 -10.92 -19.79 19.38
CA TYR A 363 -12.21 -19.89 20.08
C TYR A 363 -13.01 -21.11 19.60
N PRO A 364 -13.73 -21.83 20.51
CA PRO A 364 -13.78 -21.61 21.97
C PRO A 364 -12.40 -21.80 22.62
N SER A 365 -12.04 -20.93 23.58
CA SER A 365 -10.68 -20.94 24.13
C SER A 365 -10.33 -22.20 24.91
N GLU A 366 -11.31 -22.82 25.53
CA GLU A 366 -11.15 -24.05 26.30
C GLU A 366 -10.75 -25.23 25.41
N GLU A 367 -11.39 -25.34 24.25
CA GLU A 367 -11.10 -26.42 23.29
C GLU A 367 -9.68 -26.34 22.69
N PHE A 368 -9.15 -25.12 22.57
CA PHE A 368 -7.81 -24.88 21.98
C PHE A 368 -6.74 -24.54 23.01
N LEU A 369 -7.00 -24.79 24.30
CA LEU A 369 -6.11 -24.39 25.39
C LEU A 369 -4.73 -25.05 25.28
N ASP A 370 -4.69 -26.36 25.04
CA ASP A 370 -3.45 -27.12 24.91
C ASP A 370 -2.66 -26.65 23.69
N TYR A 371 -3.31 -26.56 22.53
CA TYR A 371 -2.67 -26.03 21.29
C TYR A 371 -2.09 -24.62 21.50
N SER A 372 -2.82 -23.77 22.20
CA SER A 372 -2.39 -22.39 22.46
C SER A 372 -1.17 -22.32 23.40
N ARG A 373 -1.13 -23.18 24.41
CA ARG A 373 -0.06 -23.21 25.42
C ARG A 373 1.21 -23.89 24.91
N THR A 374 1.10 -24.78 23.95
CA THR A 374 2.22 -25.58 23.41
C THR A 374 2.61 -25.12 22.01
N THR A 375 1.86 -25.53 20.99
CA THR A 375 2.20 -25.33 19.58
C THR A 375 2.25 -23.85 19.19
N LEU A 376 1.20 -23.08 19.50
CA LEU A 376 1.13 -21.66 19.14
C LEU A 376 2.20 -20.84 19.89
N LYS A 377 2.45 -21.15 21.18
CA LYS A 377 3.54 -20.51 21.93
C LYS A 377 4.92 -20.84 21.32
N GLY A 378 5.10 -22.09 20.84
CA GLY A 378 6.31 -22.51 20.14
C GLY A 378 6.52 -21.77 18.82
N LEU A 379 5.47 -21.63 18.00
CA LEU A 379 5.50 -20.86 16.76
C LEU A 379 5.85 -19.38 17.03
N TYR A 380 5.25 -18.79 18.05
CA TYR A 380 5.57 -17.42 18.44
C TYR A 380 7.03 -17.26 18.82
N ALA A 381 7.57 -18.16 19.66
CA ALA A 381 8.98 -18.14 20.07
C ALA A 381 9.92 -18.28 18.86
N LYS A 382 9.61 -19.22 17.94
CA LYS A 382 10.35 -19.42 16.69
C LYS A 382 10.42 -18.12 15.88
N TYR A 383 9.29 -17.50 15.57
CA TYR A 383 9.25 -16.30 14.74
C TYR A 383 9.81 -15.06 15.45
N ALA A 384 9.65 -14.95 16.76
CA ALA A 384 10.26 -13.88 17.54
C ALA A 384 11.79 -13.96 17.55
N ALA A 385 12.36 -15.16 17.56
CA ALA A 385 13.80 -15.37 17.50
C ALA A 385 14.42 -14.92 16.16
N GLU A 386 13.66 -14.95 15.06
CA GLU A 386 14.14 -14.51 13.75
C GLU A 386 14.35 -12.99 13.67
N LYS A 387 13.74 -12.20 14.58
CA LYS A 387 13.82 -10.72 14.63
C LYS A 387 13.61 -10.08 13.26
N LEU A 388 12.63 -10.59 12.51
CA LEU A 388 12.37 -10.16 11.15
C LEU A 388 11.91 -8.69 11.14
N ASP A 389 12.61 -7.87 10.39
CA ASP A 389 12.28 -6.47 10.15
C ASP A 389 11.89 -6.29 8.69
N HIS A 390 10.72 -5.71 8.42
CA HIS A 390 10.16 -5.62 7.08
C HIS A 390 11.04 -4.82 6.11
N TYR A 391 11.73 -3.79 6.60
CA TYR A 391 12.62 -2.97 5.78
C TYR A 391 13.94 -3.70 5.50
N ARG A 392 14.47 -4.41 6.50
CA ARG A 392 15.67 -5.23 6.35
C ARG A 392 15.43 -6.39 5.40
N VAL A 393 14.25 -7.01 5.42
CA VAL A 393 13.87 -8.05 4.45
C VAL A 393 14.07 -7.56 3.02
N TRP A 394 13.67 -6.34 2.71
CA TRP A 394 13.86 -5.77 1.38
C TRP A 394 15.33 -5.44 1.07
N THR A 395 16.02 -4.75 1.97
CA THR A 395 17.42 -4.39 1.73
C THR A 395 18.34 -5.61 1.68
N ASP A 396 18.08 -6.63 2.50
CA ASP A 396 18.81 -7.89 2.45
C ASP A 396 18.50 -8.68 1.17
N ALA A 397 17.26 -8.66 0.71
CA ALA A 397 16.89 -9.27 -0.56
C ALA A 397 17.67 -8.68 -1.73
N ILE A 398 17.83 -7.35 -1.78
CA ILE A 398 18.65 -6.65 -2.79
C ILE A 398 20.10 -7.13 -2.73
N LEU A 399 20.71 -7.14 -1.55
CA LEU A 399 22.11 -7.52 -1.37
C LEU A 399 22.37 -9.01 -1.71
N ASN A 400 21.36 -9.86 -1.51
CA ASN A 400 21.47 -11.30 -1.75
C ASN A 400 20.92 -11.75 -3.12
N GLY A 401 20.43 -10.82 -3.96
CA GLY A 401 19.87 -11.14 -5.27
C GLY A 401 18.60 -12.02 -5.20
N LYS A 402 17.77 -11.82 -4.18
CA LYS A 402 16.50 -12.55 -3.95
C LYS A 402 15.33 -11.58 -3.98
N GLN A 403 14.12 -12.10 -4.09
CA GLN A 403 12.92 -11.28 -3.88
C GLN A 403 12.59 -11.20 -2.38
N ALA A 404 11.96 -10.08 -1.99
CA ALA A 404 11.47 -9.86 -0.64
C ALA A 404 10.14 -10.61 -0.39
N ASN A 405 9.68 -10.68 0.86
CA ASN A 405 8.49 -11.47 1.20
C ASN A 405 7.17 -10.87 0.70
N SER A 406 7.07 -9.53 0.57
CA SER A 406 5.91 -8.84 0.00
C SER A 406 6.26 -8.21 -1.36
N HIS A 407 6.94 -8.98 -2.23
CA HIS A 407 7.27 -8.55 -3.59
C HIS A 407 6.01 -8.40 -4.45
N PHE A 408 6.12 -7.74 -5.60
CA PHE A 408 4.93 -7.36 -6.36
C PHE A 408 4.15 -8.53 -6.96
N ASP A 409 4.72 -9.72 -7.10
CA ASP A 409 3.92 -10.91 -7.47
C ASP A 409 2.93 -11.32 -6.39
N TYR A 410 3.22 -11.01 -5.12
CA TYR A 410 2.30 -11.16 -4.01
C TYR A 410 1.44 -9.91 -3.78
N ALA A 411 2.10 -8.75 -3.71
CA ALA A 411 1.47 -7.50 -3.32
C ALA A 411 0.45 -6.97 -4.35
N ALA A 412 0.68 -7.18 -5.65
CA ALA A 412 -0.24 -6.69 -6.68
C ALA A 412 -1.60 -7.43 -6.68
N PRO A 413 -1.69 -8.76 -6.56
CA PRO A 413 -2.97 -9.46 -6.37
C PRO A 413 -3.71 -9.05 -5.08
N LEU A 414 -2.99 -8.85 -3.97
CA LEU A 414 -3.57 -8.34 -2.73
C LEU A 414 -4.16 -6.94 -2.93
N ASN A 415 -3.39 -6.05 -3.57
CA ASN A 415 -3.85 -4.69 -3.87
C ASN A 415 -5.04 -4.70 -4.84
N GLU A 416 -5.05 -5.57 -5.85
CA GLU A 416 -6.19 -5.76 -6.75
C GLU A 416 -7.46 -6.10 -5.98
N THR A 417 -7.40 -7.06 -5.05
CA THR A 417 -8.53 -7.42 -4.19
C THR A 417 -9.07 -6.19 -3.45
N VAL A 418 -8.18 -5.41 -2.85
CA VAL A 418 -8.56 -4.18 -2.13
C VAL A 418 -9.19 -3.16 -3.08
N MET A 419 -8.61 -2.94 -4.26
CA MET A 419 -9.13 -1.96 -5.24
C MET A 419 -10.48 -2.39 -5.85
N VAL A 420 -10.74 -3.67 -6.05
CA VAL A 420 -12.06 -4.19 -6.45
C VAL A 420 -13.14 -3.72 -5.46
N GLY A 421 -12.86 -3.76 -4.16
CA GLY A 421 -13.78 -3.25 -3.13
C GLY A 421 -13.92 -1.74 -3.13
N THR A 422 -12.85 -0.99 -3.39
CA THR A 422 -12.94 0.49 -3.47
C THR A 422 -13.81 0.95 -4.66
N ILE A 423 -13.83 0.17 -5.75
CA ILE A 423 -14.76 0.40 -6.86
C ILE A 423 -16.20 0.13 -6.43
N ALA A 424 -16.45 -0.99 -5.73
CA ALA A 424 -17.80 -1.30 -5.22
C ALA A 424 -18.32 -0.22 -4.25
N GLN A 425 -17.47 0.36 -3.40
CA GLN A 425 -17.85 1.49 -2.52
C GLN A 425 -18.34 2.74 -3.30
N ARG A 426 -17.89 2.90 -4.54
CA ARG A 426 -18.31 4.01 -5.42
C ARG A 426 -19.61 3.73 -6.16
N LEU A 427 -20.03 2.47 -6.21
CA LEU A 427 -21.25 1.96 -6.86
C LEU A 427 -22.10 1.12 -5.87
N PRO A 428 -22.55 1.73 -4.76
CA PRO A 428 -23.15 1.00 -3.64
C PRO A 428 -24.41 0.23 -4.06
N GLY A 429 -24.60 -0.95 -3.45
CA GLY A 429 -25.74 -1.84 -3.68
C GLY A 429 -25.68 -2.63 -4.98
N ARG A 430 -24.72 -2.35 -5.87
CA ARG A 430 -24.55 -3.14 -7.11
C ARG A 430 -23.70 -4.39 -6.85
N MET A 431 -24.23 -5.56 -7.24
CA MET A 431 -23.43 -6.79 -7.28
C MET A 431 -22.57 -6.76 -8.54
N LEU A 432 -21.27 -6.58 -8.39
CA LEU A 432 -20.31 -6.49 -9.48
C LEU A 432 -19.56 -7.82 -9.61
N LYS A 433 -19.65 -8.48 -10.78
CA LYS A 433 -18.84 -9.67 -11.07
C LYS A 433 -17.51 -9.23 -11.67
N TRP A 434 -16.43 -9.69 -11.07
CA TRP A 434 -15.06 -9.33 -11.45
C TRP A 434 -14.42 -10.45 -12.28
N SER A 435 -13.80 -10.08 -13.39
CA SER A 435 -12.98 -10.97 -14.23
C SER A 435 -11.53 -10.50 -14.25
N ALA A 436 -10.71 -11.07 -13.38
CA ALA A 436 -9.30 -10.74 -13.27
C ALA A 436 -8.48 -10.97 -14.56
N PRO A 437 -8.74 -12.03 -15.37
CA PRO A 437 -7.98 -12.24 -16.61
C PRO A 437 -8.12 -11.10 -17.63
N VAL A 438 -9.32 -10.51 -17.74
CA VAL A 438 -9.61 -9.45 -18.72
C VAL A 438 -9.69 -8.05 -18.10
N LEU A 439 -9.42 -7.93 -16.78
CA LEU A 439 -9.46 -6.66 -16.03
C LEU A 439 -10.77 -5.88 -16.24
N SER A 440 -11.90 -6.54 -16.09
CA SER A 440 -13.21 -5.91 -16.25
C SER A 440 -14.25 -6.45 -15.29
N PHE A 441 -15.27 -5.64 -15.05
CA PHE A 441 -16.52 -6.04 -14.42
C PHE A 441 -17.59 -6.33 -15.48
N ASP A 442 -18.68 -6.99 -15.09
CA ASP A 442 -19.90 -7.11 -15.88
C ASP A 442 -20.73 -5.79 -15.93
N ASP A 443 -20.23 -4.74 -15.26
CA ASP A 443 -20.73 -3.38 -15.24
C ASP A 443 -19.76 -2.44 -15.95
N ALA A 444 -20.24 -1.65 -16.94
CA ALA A 444 -19.39 -0.78 -17.74
C ALA A 444 -18.82 0.41 -16.94
N GLU A 445 -19.60 0.96 -15.99
CA GLU A 445 -19.15 2.05 -15.13
C GLU A 445 -18.05 1.58 -14.17
N ALA A 446 -18.22 0.41 -13.56
CA ALA A 446 -17.18 -0.22 -12.74
C ALA A 446 -15.91 -0.52 -13.55
N SER A 447 -16.06 -1.05 -14.77
CA SER A 447 -14.93 -1.35 -15.67
C SER A 447 -14.15 -0.09 -16.06
N ALA A 448 -14.81 1.05 -16.24
CA ALA A 448 -14.14 2.32 -16.51
C ALA A 448 -13.27 2.81 -15.34
N MET A 449 -13.55 2.36 -14.11
CA MET A 449 -12.79 2.72 -12.90
C MET A 449 -11.55 1.85 -12.67
N VAL A 450 -11.37 0.78 -13.44
CA VAL A 450 -10.18 -0.12 -13.35
C VAL A 450 -8.90 0.63 -13.72
N ARG A 451 -9.01 1.66 -14.53
CA ARG A 451 -7.92 2.54 -15.01
C ARG A 451 -8.22 3.99 -14.65
N ARG A 452 -7.18 4.80 -14.61
CA ARG A 452 -7.34 6.25 -14.50
C ARG A 452 -6.93 6.94 -15.79
N ARG A 453 -7.41 8.17 -15.95
CA ARG A 453 -6.85 9.10 -16.94
C ARG A 453 -5.68 9.83 -16.31
N TYR A 454 -4.61 9.99 -17.07
CA TYR A 454 -3.43 10.73 -16.65
C TYR A 454 -3.48 12.16 -17.17
N ARG A 455 -3.12 13.11 -16.34
CA ARG A 455 -2.97 14.50 -16.74
C ARG A 455 -1.94 14.61 -17.87
N LYS A 456 -2.23 15.43 -18.89
CA LYS A 456 -1.32 15.66 -20.02
C LYS A 456 0.08 16.03 -19.56
N GLY A 457 1.08 15.31 -20.06
CA GLY A 457 2.49 15.46 -19.71
C GLY A 457 2.93 14.67 -18.46
N TRP A 458 2.02 13.84 -17.91
CA TRP A 458 2.32 12.90 -16.80
C TRP A 458 2.11 11.44 -17.19
N GLU A 459 1.71 11.22 -18.44
CA GLU A 459 1.56 9.88 -18.99
C GLU A 459 2.94 9.21 -19.10
N ILE A 460 3.05 7.95 -18.70
CA ILE A 460 4.20 7.08 -18.95
C ILE A 460 3.80 5.94 -19.87
N ASP A 461 4.69 5.51 -20.75
CA ASP A 461 4.36 4.57 -21.83
C ASP A 461 3.87 3.24 -21.30
N ALA A 462 4.42 2.74 -20.21
CA ALA A 462 3.99 1.51 -19.58
C ALA A 462 2.51 1.51 -19.14
N LEU A 463 1.90 2.68 -18.89
CA LEU A 463 0.51 2.84 -18.44
C LEU A 463 -0.47 3.25 -19.55
N LYS A 464 -0.01 3.38 -20.79
CA LYS A 464 -0.81 3.71 -21.99
C LYS A 464 -1.43 2.46 -22.61
N GLY A 465 -1.98 1.58 -21.90
CA GLY A 465 -2.54 0.33 -22.44
C GLY A 465 -4.04 0.16 -22.16
#